data_dc9c852a5ef0f546170832fa5d466229
#
_entry.id   dc9c852a5ef0f546170832fa5d466229
#
_cell.length_a   1.000
_cell.length_b   1.000
_cell.length_c   1.000
_cell.angle_alpha   90.00
_cell.angle_beta   90.00
_cell.angle_gamma   90.00
#
_symmetry.space_group_name_H-M   'P 1'
#
loop_
_entity.id
_entity.type
_entity.pdbx_description
1 polymer ?
#
loop_
_entity_poly.entity_id
_entity_poly.type
_entity_poly.pdbx_seq_one_letter_code
_entity_poly.pdbx_strand_id
1 'polypeptide(L)'
;MSDTLAEPTEEMAFLDLHKKFIGAHNPNSALLPLHEAALDRFETLGFPHSKHEMYTFVNTKNLVATPFAISNTTTSIPEEVIASHIFSGCENSCLVFVNGGYNPSLSKLQAIGSSVKISSMSE
;
A
#
# COMPACT_ATOMS: atom_id res chain seq x y z
N MET A 1 1.29 -38.70 -18.53
CA MET A 1 0.29 -37.78 -17.96
C MET A 1 1.04 -36.53 -17.48
N SER A 2 1.03 -35.53 -18.33
CA SER A 2 1.68 -34.25 -18.00
C SER A 2 0.72 -33.47 -17.11
N ASP A 3 1.08 -33.35 -15.86
CA ASP A 3 0.42 -32.48 -14.90
C ASP A 3 0.77 -31.04 -15.30
N THR A 4 -0.06 -30.45 -16.14
CA THR A 4 0.07 -29.04 -16.50
C THR A 4 -0.42 -28.27 -15.28
N LEU A 5 0.51 -27.88 -14.40
CA LEU A 5 0.25 -26.87 -13.40
C LEU A 5 -0.24 -25.64 -14.15
N ALA A 6 -1.52 -25.30 -14.00
CA ALA A 6 -2.07 -24.07 -14.54
C ALA A 6 -1.20 -22.92 -14.00
N GLU A 7 -0.70 -22.06 -14.89
CA GLU A 7 -0.01 -20.85 -14.46
C GLU A 7 -0.96 -20.07 -13.55
N PRO A 8 -0.45 -19.52 -12.42
CA PRO A 8 -1.29 -18.75 -11.52
C PRO A 8 -1.93 -17.61 -12.30
N THR A 9 -3.24 -17.48 -12.22
CA THR A 9 -3.94 -16.37 -12.86
C THR A 9 -3.42 -15.04 -12.29
N GLU A 10 -3.49 -13.98 -13.08
CA GLU A 10 -3.07 -12.64 -12.67
C GLU A 10 -3.71 -12.22 -11.34
N GLU A 11 -4.98 -12.58 -11.12
CA GLU A 11 -5.70 -12.38 -9.85
C GLU A 11 -5.02 -13.10 -8.68
N MET A 12 -4.54 -14.32 -8.87
CA MET A 12 -3.87 -15.10 -7.81
C MET A 12 -2.61 -14.42 -7.31
N ALA A 13 -1.87 -13.73 -8.19
CA ALA A 13 -0.67 -12.98 -7.78
C ALA A 13 -1.01 -11.85 -6.79
N PHE A 14 -2.12 -11.14 -7.02
CA PHE A 14 -2.58 -10.08 -6.10
C PHE A 14 -3.14 -10.65 -4.80
N LEU A 15 -3.83 -11.78 -4.83
CA LEU A 15 -4.27 -12.48 -3.61
C LEU A 15 -3.10 -12.92 -2.75
N ASP A 16 -2.04 -13.43 -3.35
CA ASP A 16 -0.82 -13.81 -2.63
C ASP A 16 -0.07 -12.61 -2.05
N LEU A 17 -0.02 -11.48 -2.79
CA LEU A 17 0.52 -10.23 -2.27
C LEU A 17 -0.29 -9.73 -1.06
N HIS A 18 -1.63 -9.80 -1.14
CA HIS A 18 -2.50 -9.42 -0.03
C HIS A 18 -2.26 -10.28 1.21
N LYS A 19 -2.18 -11.61 1.06
CA LYS A 19 -1.88 -12.54 2.16
C LYS A 19 -0.54 -12.22 2.83
N LYS A 20 0.49 -11.93 2.04
CA LYS A 20 1.80 -11.50 2.56
C LYS A 20 1.73 -10.18 3.29
N PHE A 21 0.98 -9.21 2.75
CA PHE A 21 0.79 -7.90 3.36
C PHE A 21 0.10 -8.00 4.72
N ILE A 22 -1.04 -8.71 4.80
CA ILE A 22 -1.79 -8.90 6.05
C ILE A 22 -0.97 -9.67 7.09
N GLY A 23 -0.21 -10.69 6.67
CA GLY A 23 0.66 -11.44 7.57
C GLY A 23 1.80 -10.60 8.19
N ALA A 24 2.19 -9.51 7.55
CA ALA A 24 3.22 -8.59 8.05
C ALA A 24 2.66 -7.42 8.89
N HIS A 25 1.33 -7.23 8.90
CA HIS A 25 0.66 -6.12 9.58
C HIS A 25 -0.16 -6.61 10.77
N ASN A 26 -0.55 -5.68 11.65
CA ASN A 26 -1.25 -6.00 12.89
C ASN A 26 -2.59 -6.72 12.62
N PRO A 27 -2.75 -7.99 13.05
CA PRO A 27 -3.98 -8.75 12.86
C PRO A 27 -5.17 -8.22 13.68
N ASN A 28 -4.92 -7.31 14.63
CA ASN A 28 -5.96 -6.73 15.48
C ASN A 28 -6.45 -5.36 14.97
N SER A 29 -6.11 -4.98 13.75
CA SER A 29 -6.60 -3.74 13.15
C SER A 29 -8.14 -3.74 13.07
N ALA A 30 -8.76 -2.63 13.45
CA ALA A 30 -10.21 -2.42 13.28
C ALA A 30 -10.65 -2.50 11.81
N LEU A 31 -9.72 -2.39 10.87
CA LEU A 31 -9.98 -2.51 9.43
C LEU A 31 -9.93 -3.96 8.93
N LEU A 32 -9.50 -4.93 9.75
CA LEU A 32 -9.37 -6.32 9.31
C LEU A 32 -10.66 -6.91 8.73
N PRO A 33 -11.85 -6.76 9.36
CA PRO A 33 -13.08 -7.29 8.79
C PRO A 33 -13.43 -6.67 7.41
N LEU A 34 -13.08 -5.40 7.21
CA LEU A 34 -13.27 -4.73 5.93
C LEU A 34 -12.33 -5.29 4.86
N HIS A 35 -11.07 -5.56 5.21
CA HIS A 35 -10.10 -6.17 4.32
C HIS A 35 -10.53 -7.58 3.91
N GLU A 36 -11.01 -8.39 4.85
CA GLU A 36 -11.50 -9.75 4.58
C GLU A 36 -12.70 -9.73 3.64
N ALA A 37 -13.70 -8.89 3.92
CA ALA A 37 -14.87 -8.74 3.04
C ALA A 37 -14.49 -8.24 1.63
N ALA A 38 -13.51 -7.33 1.54
CA ALA A 38 -13.00 -6.85 0.26
C ALA A 38 -12.26 -7.95 -0.52
N LEU A 39 -11.51 -8.80 0.18
CA LEU A 39 -10.81 -9.94 -0.42
C LEU A 39 -11.79 -10.94 -1.02
N ASP A 40 -12.80 -11.37 -0.26
CA ASP A 40 -13.86 -12.28 -0.73
C ASP A 40 -14.56 -11.72 -1.99
N ARG A 41 -14.78 -10.41 -1.97
CA ARG A 41 -15.39 -9.72 -3.11
C ARG A 41 -14.47 -9.75 -4.34
N PHE A 42 -13.18 -9.52 -4.15
CA PHE A 42 -12.19 -9.57 -5.22
C PHE A 42 -12.01 -11.01 -5.76
N GLU A 43 -11.97 -12.02 -4.89
CA GLU A 43 -11.93 -13.43 -5.32
C GLU A 43 -13.12 -13.82 -6.20
N THR A 44 -14.29 -13.22 -5.94
CA THR A 44 -15.50 -13.49 -6.69
C THR A 44 -15.57 -12.74 -8.02
N LEU A 45 -15.15 -11.48 -8.05
CA LEU A 45 -15.35 -10.57 -9.18
C LEU A 45 -14.12 -10.41 -10.07
N GLY A 46 -12.91 -10.61 -9.52
CA GLY A 46 -11.66 -10.30 -10.18
C GLY A 46 -11.47 -8.79 -10.44
N PHE A 47 -10.58 -8.49 -11.38
CA PHE A 47 -10.36 -7.11 -11.82
C PHE A 47 -11.53 -6.61 -12.68
N PRO A 48 -11.89 -5.32 -12.53
CA PRO A 48 -12.89 -4.73 -13.42
C PRO A 48 -12.36 -4.65 -14.85
N HIS A 49 -13.24 -4.85 -15.81
CA HIS A 49 -12.93 -4.81 -17.23
C HIS A 49 -13.91 -3.90 -17.98
N SER A 50 -13.60 -3.59 -19.23
CA SER A 50 -14.37 -2.63 -20.05
C SER A 50 -15.84 -2.98 -20.32
N LYS A 51 -16.23 -4.23 -20.03
CA LYS A 51 -17.66 -4.64 -20.11
C LYS A 51 -18.45 -4.24 -18.87
N HIS A 52 -17.79 -3.86 -17.78
CA HIS A 52 -18.45 -3.27 -16.61
C HIS A 52 -18.76 -1.80 -16.91
N GLU A 53 -20.01 -1.40 -16.80
CA GLU A 53 -20.49 -0.08 -17.19
C GLU A 53 -19.64 1.09 -16.61
N MET A 54 -19.30 1.01 -15.33
CA MET A 54 -18.47 2.03 -14.65
C MET A 54 -17.01 2.07 -15.13
N TYR A 55 -16.54 1.03 -15.81
CA TYR A 55 -15.16 0.87 -16.26
C TYR A 55 -15.01 0.87 -17.78
N THR A 56 -16.05 1.26 -18.51
CA THR A 56 -16.06 1.26 -20.00
C THR A 56 -14.88 2.02 -20.60
N PHE A 57 -14.43 3.09 -19.94
CA PHE A 57 -13.33 3.94 -20.37
C PHE A 57 -12.03 3.72 -19.56
N VAL A 58 -11.99 2.74 -18.67
CA VAL A 58 -10.84 2.43 -17.84
C VAL A 58 -10.22 1.10 -18.27
N ASN A 59 -8.96 1.15 -18.68
CA ASN A 59 -8.21 -0.04 -19.05
C ASN A 59 -7.30 -0.50 -17.91
N THR A 60 -7.64 -1.60 -17.26
CA THR A 60 -6.87 -2.18 -16.15
C THR A 60 -5.79 -3.16 -16.59
N LYS A 61 -5.69 -3.51 -17.89
CA LYS A 61 -4.78 -4.55 -18.38
C LYS A 61 -3.32 -4.32 -17.99
N ASN A 62 -2.83 -3.08 -18.13
CA ASN A 62 -1.46 -2.77 -17.78
C ASN A 62 -1.19 -2.90 -16.27
N LEU A 63 -2.17 -2.53 -15.42
CA LEU A 63 -2.09 -2.72 -13.98
C LEU A 63 -2.00 -4.21 -13.63
N VAL A 64 -2.88 -5.01 -14.22
CA VAL A 64 -2.98 -6.46 -13.96
C VAL A 64 -1.71 -7.18 -14.41
N ALA A 65 -1.18 -6.82 -15.58
CA ALA A 65 0.04 -7.42 -16.14
C ALA A 65 1.35 -6.95 -15.47
N THR A 66 1.29 -5.94 -14.60
CA THR A 66 2.50 -5.43 -13.92
C THR A 66 2.84 -6.33 -12.73
N PRO A 67 4.07 -6.87 -12.64
CA PRO A 67 4.52 -7.67 -11.51
C PRO A 67 4.79 -6.74 -10.31
N PHE A 68 3.83 -6.62 -9.41
CA PHE A 68 3.99 -5.86 -8.17
C PHE A 68 4.67 -6.69 -7.09
N ALA A 69 5.36 -5.99 -6.18
CA ALA A 69 5.91 -6.57 -4.97
C ALA A 69 5.66 -5.64 -3.78
N ILE A 70 5.63 -6.20 -2.58
CA ILE A 70 5.58 -5.40 -1.36
C ILE A 70 6.88 -4.60 -1.27
N SER A 71 6.75 -3.29 -1.10
CA SER A 71 7.90 -2.40 -1.04
C SER A 71 8.74 -2.60 0.22
N ASN A 72 10.06 -2.40 0.09
CA ASN A 72 10.96 -2.37 1.23
C ASN A 72 10.95 -0.96 1.84
N THR A 73 10.40 -0.85 3.05
CA THR A 73 10.31 0.41 3.81
C THR A 73 11.58 0.73 4.62
N THR A 74 12.56 -0.19 4.65
CA THR A 74 13.83 -0.03 5.40
C THR A 74 14.93 0.63 4.58
N THR A 75 14.63 1.11 3.36
CA THR A 75 15.59 1.82 2.51
C THR A 75 16.08 3.08 3.23
N SER A 76 17.41 3.21 3.36
CA SER A 76 18.04 4.40 3.92
C SER A 76 18.05 5.53 2.89
N ILE A 77 17.62 6.71 3.30
CA ILE A 77 17.68 7.94 2.51
C ILE A 77 18.53 8.95 3.28
N PRO A 78 19.52 9.61 2.62
CA PRO A 78 20.31 10.67 3.24
C PRO A 78 19.42 11.85 3.69
N GLU A 79 19.69 12.39 4.87
CA GLU A 79 18.89 13.50 5.43
C GLU A 79 18.97 14.76 4.55
N GLU A 80 20.09 14.98 3.86
CA GLU A 80 20.28 16.11 2.94
C GLU A 80 19.29 16.07 1.76
N VAL A 81 18.95 14.85 1.28
CA VAL A 81 17.96 14.68 0.21
C VAL A 81 16.59 15.15 0.69
N ILE A 82 16.22 14.77 1.91
CA ILE A 82 14.95 15.18 2.52
C ILE A 82 14.93 16.69 2.74
N ALA A 83 15.99 17.23 3.34
CA ALA A 83 16.11 18.66 3.63
C ALA A 83 15.93 19.54 2.38
N SER A 84 16.41 19.07 1.22
CA SER A 84 16.27 19.79 -0.04
C SER A 84 14.83 19.90 -0.55
N HIS A 85 13.90 19.10 -0.02
CA HIS A 85 12.49 19.09 -0.41
C HIS A 85 11.56 19.72 0.64
N ILE A 86 12.09 20.12 1.79
CA ILE A 86 11.30 20.76 2.84
C ILE A 86 11.11 22.23 2.52
N PHE A 87 9.88 22.70 2.57
CA PHE A 87 9.57 24.12 2.41
C PHE A 87 10.06 24.93 3.61
N SER A 88 10.51 26.17 3.34
CA SER A 88 10.89 27.11 4.39
C SER A 88 9.76 27.30 5.40
N GLY A 89 10.07 27.18 6.68
CA GLY A 89 9.11 27.24 7.79
C GLY A 89 8.48 25.91 8.17
N CYS A 90 8.73 24.82 7.41
CA CYS A 90 8.22 23.47 7.70
C CYS A 90 9.30 22.51 8.26
N GLU A 91 10.47 23.03 8.62
CA GLU A 91 11.64 22.24 9.01
C GLU A 91 11.38 21.37 10.26
N ASN A 92 10.43 21.79 11.12
CA ASN A 92 10.05 21.09 12.36
C ASN A 92 8.63 20.50 12.31
N SER A 93 8.01 20.44 11.11
CA SER A 93 6.65 19.98 10.87
C SER A 93 6.60 19.11 9.60
N CYS A 94 7.30 17.99 9.62
CA CYS A 94 7.50 17.19 8.42
C CYS A 94 7.27 15.70 8.72
N LEU A 95 6.40 15.06 7.94
CA LEU A 95 6.20 13.61 7.91
C LEU A 95 6.94 13.03 6.71
N VAL A 96 7.78 12.03 6.95
CA VAL A 96 8.54 11.37 5.89
C VAL A 96 8.04 9.93 5.72
N PHE A 97 7.73 9.60 4.48
CA PHE A 97 7.39 8.24 4.07
C PHE A 97 8.44 7.74 3.08
N VAL A 98 8.94 6.55 3.31
CA VAL A 98 9.90 5.89 2.41
C VAL A 98 9.22 4.66 1.82
N ASN A 99 9.07 4.64 0.50
CA ASN A 99 8.36 3.56 -0.20
C ASN A 99 6.97 3.27 0.38
N GLY A 100 6.24 4.30 0.79
CA GLY A 100 4.91 4.20 1.39
C GLY A 100 4.89 3.88 2.89
N GLY A 101 6.03 3.57 3.52
CA GLY A 101 6.13 3.33 4.96
C GLY A 101 6.53 4.59 5.72
N TYR A 102 5.82 4.90 6.80
CA TYR A 102 6.17 6.02 7.67
C TYR A 102 7.54 5.80 8.33
N ASN A 103 8.40 6.82 8.28
CA ASN A 103 9.72 6.78 8.89
C ASN A 103 9.82 7.83 10.01
N PRO A 104 9.67 7.42 11.28
CA PRO A 104 9.70 8.33 12.41
C PRO A 104 11.08 8.98 12.64
N SER A 105 12.18 8.31 12.27
CA SER A 105 13.52 8.83 12.48
C SER A 105 13.87 9.98 11.55
N LEU A 106 13.27 10.02 10.36
CA LEU A 106 13.43 11.09 9.38
C LEU A 106 12.35 12.18 9.50
N SER A 107 11.28 11.92 10.25
CA SER A 107 10.18 12.85 10.46
C SER A 107 10.49 13.82 11.61
N LYS A 108 9.97 15.04 11.51
CA LYS A 108 10.14 16.11 12.51
C LYS A 108 8.77 16.65 12.89
N LEU A 109 8.37 16.44 14.14
CA LEU A 109 7.03 16.77 14.64
C LEU A 109 7.05 17.77 15.78
N GLN A 110 8.19 18.44 16.02
CA GLN A 110 8.39 19.32 17.18
C GLN A 110 7.49 20.55 17.16
N ALA A 111 7.13 21.05 15.98
CA ALA A 111 6.23 22.19 15.84
C ALA A 111 4.74 21.82 15.87
N ILE A 112 4.43 20.52 15.92
CA ILE A 112 3.04 20.04 15.97
C ILE A 112 2.58 20.06 17.42
N GLY A 113 1.63 20.95 17.72
CA GLY A 113 1.08 21.08 19.06
C GLY A 113 0.21 19.87 19.48
N SER A 114 -0.10 19.79 20.77
CA SER A 114 -0.93 18.73 21.35
C SER A 114 -2.36 18.63 20.78
N SER A 115 -2.79 19.64 20.03
CA SER A 115 -4.09 19.67 19.37
C SER A 115 -4.15 18.80 18.11
N VAL A 116 -3.02 18.29 17.63
CA VAL A 116 -2.92 17.43 16.44
C VAL A 116 -2.48 16.04 16.86
N LYS A 117 -3.29 15.04 16.58
CA LYS A 117 -2.94 13.64 16.76
C LYS A 117 -2.50 13.04 15.42
N ILE A 118 -1.33 12.42 15.40
CA ILE A 118 -0.81 11.68 14.26
C ILE A 118 -0.76 10.21 14.66
N SER A 119 -1.47 9.36 13.93
CA SER A 119 -1.49 7.92 14.16
C SER A 119 -1.70 7.18 12.85
N SER A 120 -1.36 5.89 12.82
CA SER A 120 -1.71 5.00 11.72
C SER A 120 -3.19 4.62 11.77
N MET A 121 -3.81 4.39 10.60
CA MET A 121 -5.17 3.82 10.54
C MET A 121 -5.21 2.33 10.95
N SER A 122 -4.06 1.70 11.11
CA SER A 122 -3.93 0.31 11.54
C SER A 122 -3.79 0.13 13.06
N GLU A 123 -3.82 1.22 13.81
CA GLU A 123 -3.77 1.21 15.29
C GLU A 123 -5.15 1.16 15.94
#